data_5eaac99912b7384e3b3f17d4e71db63b
#
_entry.id   5eaac99912b7384e3b3f17d4e71db63b
#
_cell.length_a   1.000
_cell.length_b   1.000
_cell.length_c   1.000
_cell.angle_alpha   90.00
_cell.angle_beta   90.00
_cell.angle_gamma   90.00
#
_symmetry.space_group_name_H-M   'P 1'
#
loop_
_entity.id
_entity.type
_entity.pdbx_description
1 polymer ?
#
loop_
_entity_poly.entity_id
_entity_poly.type
_entity_poly.pdbx_seq_one_letter_code
_entity_poly.pdbx_strand_id
1 'polypeptide(L)'
;EDKQYLVTVGGYGDRYSIGTNEDFMRFVRNLPLPDVSQFIEKAEALTDVKVHRIPSQVRRRYDLAKHFPENFIVIGDAHCRYDPLFAQGISVVVAEAVELKKCLKRDSGIHKYFGITFHREIAKIINTPWDLAITEALRNPAVEGKRSFIHPIKLWYTKKVFQVSAYNPEIYMRLVRVMNLVQPSTHLFHPKVLKPVFAQKSNNQKSPNANGSFAKEISK
;
A
#
# COMPACT_ATOMS: atom_id res chain seq x y z
N GLU A 1 17.42 5.43 -13.62
CA GLU A 1 17.99 5.75 -14.95
C GLU A 1 19.19 6.69 -14.77
N ASP A 2 20.18 6.61 -15.59
CA ASP A 2 21.36 7.50 -15.64
C ASP A 2 22.07 7.75 -14.30
N LYS A 3 22.11 6.75 -13.43
CA LYS A 3 22.62 6.83 -12.05
C LYS A 3 21.89 7.84 -11.16
N GLN A 4 20.68 8.24 -11.54
CA GLN A 4 19.81 9.07 -10.71
C GLN A 4 18.83 8.20 -9.91
N TYR A 5 18.53 8.64 -8.69
CA TYR A 5 17.66 7.94 -7.75
C TYR A 5 16.59 8.90 -7.23
N LEU A 6 15.37 8.41 -7.17
CA LEU A 6 14.29 9.09 -6.47
C LEU A 6 14.11 8.43 -5.10
N VAL A 7 14.32 9.20 -4.04
CA VAL A 7 14.10 8.71 -2.68
C VAL A 7 12.86 9.37 -2.11
N THR A 8 11.89 8.55 -1.70
CA THR A 8 10.66 9.02 -1.09
C THR A 8 10.55 8.47 0.33
N VAL A 9 10.25 9.33 1.28
CA VAL A 9 9.92 8.95 2.65
C VAL A 9 8.47 9.32 2.93
N GLY A 10 7.79 8.50 3.71
CA GLY A 10 6.39 8.74 4.04
C GLY A 10 6.06 8.33 5.47
N GLY A 11 5.04 8.95 6.03
CA GLY A 11 4.55 8.65 7.37
C GLY A 11 3.13 9.15 7.57
N TYR A 12 2.50 8.74 8.67
CA TYR A 12 1.15 9.14 9.03
C TYR A 12 1.15 10.21 10.11
N GLY A 13 0.26 11.18 9.97
CA GLY A 13 0.04 12.27 10.92
C GLY A 13 1.03 13.42 10.78
N ASP A 14 0.81 14.47 11.57
CA ASP A 14 1.58 15.73 11.49
C ASP A 14 2.96 15.69 12.17
N ARG A 15 3.36 14.51 12.64
CA ARG A 15 4.64 14.34 13.38
C ARG A 15 5.88 14.54 12.51
N TYR A 16 5.73 14.56 11.20
CA TYR A 16 6.83 14.67 10.25
C TYR A 16 6.68 15.97 9.44
N SER A 17 7.13 17.07 10.01
CA SER A 17 7.25 18.33 9.27
C SER A 17 8.57 18.31 8.49
N ILE A 18 8.56 17.63 7.35
CA ILE A 18 9.69 17.63 6.42
C ILE A 18 9.40 18.72 5.40
N GLY A 19 10.10 19.84 5.46
CA GLY A 19 9.92 20.95 4.52
C GLY A 19 11.20 21.33 3.81
N THR A 20 12.35 20.92 4.34
CA THR A 20 13.68 21.26 3.82
C THR A 20 14.52 20.00 3.58
N ASN A 21 15.62 20.15 2.83
CA ASN A 21 16.62 19.10 2.65
C ASN A 21 17.23 18.66 3.99
N GLU A 22 17.40 19.58 4.92
CA GLU A 22 17.94 19.31 6.26
C GLU A 22 16.95 18.45 7.09
N ASP A 23 15.67 18.79 7.07
CA ASP A 23 14.62 17.99 7.72
C ASP A 23 14.56 16.57 7.17
N PHE A 24 14.66 16.45 5.85
CA PHE A 24 14.70 15.17 5.16
C PHE A 24 15.90 14.34 5.62
N MET A 25 17.10 14.91 5.63
CA MET A 25 18.31 14.22 6.07
C MET A 25 18.25 13.84 7.54
N ARG A 26 17.73 14.73 8.39
CA ARG A 26 17.49 14.42 9.82
C ARG A 26 16.53 13.25 9.99
N PHE A 27 15.44 13.21 9.21
CA PHE A 27 14.49 12.09 9.23
C PHE A 27 15.16 10.78 8.82
N VAL A 28 15.90 10.79 7.69
CA VAL A 28 16.54 9.59 7.13
C VAL A 28 17.63 9.04 8.06
N ARG A 29 18.42 9.90 8.72
CA ARG A 29 19.43 9.49 9.72
C ARG A 29 18.83 8.82 10.94
N ASN A 30 17.58 9.13 11.26
CA ASN A 30 16.86 8.56 12.40
C ASN A 30 16.09 7.28 12.06
N LEU A 31 16.17 6.77 10.82
CA LEU A 31 15.58 5.48 10.47
C LEU A 31 16.28 4.33 11.25
N PRO A 32 15.56 3.25 11.57
CA PRO A 32 16.12 2.11 12.32
C PRO A 32 17.31 1.43 11.64
N LEU A 33 17.37 1.51 10.30
CA LEU A 33 18.44 0.94 9.49
C LEU A 33 19.21 2.06 8.79
N PRO A 34 20.56 2.06 8.87
CA PRO A 34 21.37 3.16 8.35
C PRO A 34 21.61 3.10 6.84
N ASP A 35 21.18 2.03 6.16
CA ASP A 35 21.48 1.80 4.75
C ASP A 35 21.06 2.97 3.85
N VAL A 36 19.86 3.52 4.10
CA VAL A 36 19.32 4.64 3.30
C VAL A 36 20.12 5.91 3.55
N SER A 37 20.44 6.23 4.80
CA SER A 37 21.22 7.43 5.14
C SER A 37 22.63 7.36 4.56
N GLN A 38 23.31 6.23 4.71
CA GLN A 38 24.65 5.99 4.17
C GLN A 38 24.70 6.07 2.64
N PHE A 39 23.61 5.65 1.98
CA PHE A 39 23.50 5.77 0.53
C PHE A 39 23.32 7.23 0.11
N ILE A 40 22.40 7.97 0.73
CA ILE A 40 22.10 9.36 0.37
C ILE A 40 23.28 10.29 0.71
N GLU A 41 23.99 10.07 1.80
CA GLU A 41 25.15 10.88 2.20
C GLU A 41 26.31 10.85 1.17
N LYS A 42 26.35 9.85 0.31
CA LYS A 42 27.31 9.71 -0.78
C LYS A 42 26.81 10.28 -2.11
N ALA A 43 25.57 10.73 -2.16
CA ALA A 43 24.91 11.22 -3.38
C ALA A 43 24.78 12.75 -3.36
N GLU A 44 24.79 13.35 -4.53
CA GLU A 44 24.49 14.77 -4.69
C GLU A 44 22.98 14.98 -4.82
N ALA A 45 22.44 15.96 -4.11
CA ALA A 45 21.03 16.34 -4.23
C ALA A 45 20.80 17.12 -5.54
N LEU A 46 20.03 16.55 -6.44
CA LEU A 46 19.72 17.16 -7.74
C LEU A 46 18.52 18.13 -7.68
N THR A 47 17.68 18.02 -6.64
CA THR A 47 16.50 18.88 -6.45
C THR A 47 16.26 19.11 -4.97
N ASP A 48 15.51 20.14 -4.65
CA ASP A 48 14.96 20.33 -3.31
C ASP A 48 13.89 19.28 -2.98
N VAL A 49 13.69 19.06 -1.68
CA VAL A 49 12.65 18.18 -1.16
C VAL A 49 11.28 18.73 -1.54
N LYS A 50 10.46 17.85 -2.13
CA LYS A 50 9.05 18.15 -2.44
C LYS A 50 8.14 17.43 -1.46
N VAL A 51 7.26 18.18 -0.81
CA VAL A 51 6.29 17.62 0.15
C VAL A 51 4.96 17.37 -0.54
N HIS A 52 4.44 16.17 -0.38
CA HIS A 52 3.12 15.81 -0.87
C HIS A 52 2.26 15.30 0.27
N ARG A 53 1.09 15.92 0.47
CA ARG A 53 0.16 15.51 1.53
C ARG A 53 -1.08 14.87 0.92
N ILE A 54 -1.39 13.67 1.38
CA ILE A 54 -2.59 12.93 0.98
C ILE A 54 -3.51 12.86 2.20
N PRO A 55 -4.60 13.65 2.23
CA PRO A 55 -5.42 13.79 3.42
C PRO A 55 -6.20 12.53 3.75
N SER A 56 -6.52 11.70 2.75
CA SER A 56 -7.31 10.47 2.97
C SER A 56 -7.16 9.49 1.83
N GLN A 57 -7.30 8.21 2.14
CA GLN A 57 -7.61 7.18 1.14
C GLN A 57 -9.10 7.26 0.82
N VAL A 58 -9.47 7.09 -0.43
CA VAL A 58 -10.88 7.20 -0.86
C VAL A 58 -11.20 6.07 -1.81
N ARG A 59 -12.28 5.34 -1.53
CA ARG A 59 -12.85 4.37 -2.45
C ARG A 59 -14.32 4.70 -2.70
N ARG A 60 -14.65 5.03 -3.91
CA ARG A 60 -16.03 5.26 -4.33
C ARG A 60 -16.65 3.95 -4.78
N ARG A 61 -17.73 3.57 -4.09
CA ARG A 61 -18.38 2.26 -4.29
C ARG A 61 -19.38 2.31 -5.44
N TYR A 62 -18.90 2.63 -6.64
CA TYR A 62 -19.75 2.62 -7.85
C TYR A 62 -20.30 1.22 -8.18
N ASP A 63 -19.59 0.17 -7.76
CA ASP A 63 -20.02 -1.21 -7.87
C ASP A 63 -21.35 -1.51 -7.13
N LEU A 64 -21.69 -0.71 -6.13
CA LEU A 64 -22.92 -0.82 -5.33
C LEU A 64 -23.99 0.21 -5.75
N ALA A 65 -23.74 1.03 -6.75
CA ALA A 65 -24.70 2.03 -7.20
C ALA A 65 -25.96 1.37 -7.75
N LYS A 66 -27.12 1.86 -7.33
CA LYS A 66 -28.44 1.42 -7.87
C LYS A 66 -28.69 1.98 -9.27
N HIS A 67 -28.22 3.22 -9.48
CA HIS A 67 -28.29 3.92 -10.75
C HIS A 67 -26.90 4.43 -11.11
N PHE A 68 -26.49 4.25 -12.33
CA PHE A 68 -25.21 4.71 -12.85
C PHE A 68 -25.43 5.35 -14.21
N PRO A 69 -24.78 6.51 -14.50
CA PRO A 69 -24.98 7.19 -15.78
C PRO A 69 -24.59 6.31 -16.94
N GLU A 70 -25.36 6.38 -18.02
CA GLU A 70 -25.02 5.72 -19.28
C GLU A 70 -23.79 6.40 -19.90
N ASN A 71 -23.00 5.64 -20.63
CA ASN A 71 -21.79 6.14 -21.33
C ASN A 71 -20.76 6.82 -20.42
N PHE A 72 -20.75 6.48 -19.14
CA PHE A 72 -19.83 7.03 -18.17
C PHE A 72 -19.11 5.92 -17.42
N ILE A 73 -17.79 6.07 -17.22
CA ILE A 73 -16.96 5.21 -16.40
C ILE A 73 -15.97 6.06 -15.60
N VAL A 74 -15.52 5.54 -14.45
CA VAL A 74 -14.54 6.19 -13.58
C VAL A 74 -13.41 5.19 -13.30
N ILE A 75 -12.17 5.60 -13.48
CA ILE A 75 -10.98 4.78 -13.25
C ILE A 75 -9.93 5.56 -12.44
N GLY A 76 -8.91 4.85 -11.97
CA GLY A 76 -7.78 5.44 -11.25
C GLY A 76 -8.16 6.12 -9.94
N ASP A 77 -7.45 7.18 -9.59
CA ASP A 77 -7.64 7.91 -8.32
C ASP A 77 -9.03 8.54 -8.19
N ALA A 78 -9.69 8.83 -9.31
CA ALA A 78 -11.08 9.28 -9.33
C ALA A 78 -12.05 8.19 -8.83
N HIS A 79 -11.70 6.90 -8.98
CA HIS A 79 -12.42 5.76 -8.44
C HIS A 79 -11.89 5.34 -7.08
N CYS A 80 -10.58 5.07 -6.98
CA CYS A 80 -9.96 4.58 -5.76
C CYS A 80 -8.56 5.16 -5.58
N ARG A 81 -8.41 6.06 -4.61
CA ARG A 81 -7.13 6.64 -4.22
C ARG A 81 -6.56 5.89 -3.02
N TYR A 82 -5.40 5.28 -3.24
CA TYR A 82 -4.67 4.49 -2.25
C TYR A 82 -3.64 5.32 -1.48
N ASP A 83 -3.16 4.72 -0.40
CA ASP A 83 -1.95 5.15 0.27
C ASP A 83 -0.74 4.94 -0.67
N PRO A 84 0.10 5.95 -0.90
CA PRO A 84 1.26 5.84 -1.79
C PRO A 84 2.35 4.91 -1.25
N LEU A 85 2.34 4.57 0.05
CA LEU A 85 3.35 3.69 0.67
C LEU A 85 3.47 2.33 -0.02
N PHE A 86 2.40 1.85 -0.63
CA PHE A 86 2.41 0.56 -1.34
C PHE A 86 2.70 0.67 -2.84
N ALA A 87 2.81 1.90 -3.38
CA ALA A 87 3.08 2.17 -4.79
C ALA A 87 2.16 1.42 -5.78
N GLN A 88 0.93 1.08 -5.37
CA GLN A 88 0.02 0.22 -6.14
C GLN A 88 -0.91 0.98 -7.09
N GLY A 89 -1.03 2.31 -6.96
CA GLY A 89 -2.00 3.10 -7.72
C GLY A 89 -1.88 2.90 -9.23
N ILE A 90 -0.67 3.05 -9.79
CA ILE A 90 -0.42 2.89 -11.24
C ILE A 90 -0.74 1.45 -11.69
N SER A 91 -0.32 0.45 -10.93
CA SER A 91 -0.58 -0.96 -11.26
C SER A 91 -2.08 -1.27 -11.32
N VAL A 92 -2.86 -0.67 -10.40
CA VAL A 92 -4.32 -0.81 -10.39
C VAL A 92 -4.94 -0.15 -11.61
N VAL A 93 -4.55 1.07 -11.96
CA VAL A 93 -5.07 1.77 -13.15
C VAL A 93 -4.80 0.99 -14.44
N VAL A 94 -3.60 0.42 -14.57
CA VAL A 94 -3.26 -0.46 -15.71
C VAL A 94 -4.17 -1.69 -15.73
N ALA A 95 -4.40 -2.33 -14.58
CA ALA A 95 -5.28 -3.49 -14.49
C ALA A 95 -6.75 -3.11 -14.81
N GLU A 96 -7.23 -1.93 -14.37
CA GLU A 96 -8.55 -1.39 -14.73
C GLU A 96 -8.66 -1.16 -16.25
N ALA A 97 -7.63 -0.60 -16.88
CA ALA A 97 -7.61 -0.38 -18.34
C ALA A 97 -7.63 -1.71 -19.13
N VAL A 98 -6.89 -2.72 -18.66
CA VAL A 98 -6.92 -4.07 -19.23
C VAL A 98 -8.31 -4.68 -19.10
N GLU A 99 -8.97 -4.53 -17.96
CA GLU A 99 -10.32 -5.04 -17.74
C GLU A 99 -11.36 -4.29 -18.58
N LEU A 100 -11.19 -2.96 -18.74
CA LEU A 100 -12.02 -2.18 -19.68
C LEU A 100 -11.97 -2.75 -21.10
N LYS A 101 -10.76 -3.04 -21.59
CA LYS A 101 -10.57 -3.66 -22.89
C LYS A 101 -11.28 -5.02 -23.01
N LYS A 102 -11.24 -5.83 -21.95
CA LYS A 102 -11.94 -7.13 -21.93
C LYS A 102 -13.45 -6.94 -21.95
N CYS A 103 -13.99 -6.03 -21.11
CA CYS A 103 -15.42 -5.74 -21.07
C CYS A 103 -15.94 -5.25 -22.41
N LEU A 104 -15.23 -4.32 -23.07
CA LEU A 104 -15.60 -3.82 -24.40
C LEU A 104 -15.63 -4.93 -25.47
N LYS A 105 -14.68 -5.88 -25.39
CA LYS A 105 -14.66 -7.02 -26.35
C LYS A 105 -15.78 -8.03 -26.06
N ARG A 106 -16.02 -8.35 -24.78
CA ARG A 106 -17.02 -9.35 -24.36
C ARG A 106 -18.44 -8.87 -24.69
N ASP A 107 -18.72 -7.60 -24.41
CA ASP A 107 -20.06 -7.05 -24.46
C ASP A 107 -20.39 -6.42 -25.83
N SER A 108 -19.53 -6.64 -26.84
CA SER A 108 -19.66 -6.08 -28.19
C SER A 108 -19.80 -4.55 -28.22
N GLY A 109 -19.15 -3.89 -27.25
CA GLY A 109 -19.14 -2.43 -27.11
C GLY A 109 -19.89 -1.90 -25.90
N ILE A 110 -20.23 -0.62 -25.95
CA ILE A 110 -20.89 0.09 -24.84
C ILE A 110 -22.42 -0.09 -24.97
N HIS A 111 -23.05 -0.47 -23.88
CA HIS A 111 -24.49 -0.62 -23.74
C HIS A 111 -25.01 0.04 -22.46
N LYS A 112 -26.32 0.15 -22.30
CA LYS A 112 -26.98 0.86 -21.18
C LYS A 112 -26.39 0.55 -19.80
N TYR A 113 -26.04 -0.70 -19.50
CA TYR A 113 -25.54 -1.15 -18.19
C TYR A 113 -24.03 -1.33 -18.16
N PHE A 114 -23.32 -0.92 -19.20
CA PHE A 114 -21.88 -1.14 -19.32
C PHE A 114 -21.11 -0.57 -18.13
N GLY A 115 -21.37 0.69 -17.74
CA GLY A 115 -20.66 1.36 -16.64
C GLY A 115 -20.76 0.61 -15.33
N ILE A 116 -21.97 0.21 -14.91
CA ILE A 116 -22.14 -0.52 -13.65
C ILE A 116 -21.52 -1.92 -13.71
N THR A 117 -21.62 -2.60 -14.85
CA THR A 117 -21.01 -3.92 -15.05
C THR A 117 -19.49 -3.82 -14.95
N PHE A 118 -18.90 -2.84 -15.64
CA PHE A 118 -17.46 -2.57 -15.57
C PHE A 118 -17.01 -2.27 -14.12
N HIS A 119 -17.73 -1.41 -13.38
CA HIS A 119 -17.37 -1.11 -11.99
C HIS A 119 -17.47 -2.32 -11.06
N ARG A 120 -18.36 -3.27 -11.32
CA ARG A 120 -18.42 -4.55 -10.58
C ARG A 120 -17.22 -5.43 -10.87
N GLU A 121 -16.73 -5.45 -12.10
CA GLU A 121 -15.52 -6.23 -12.46
C GLU A 121 -14.26 -5.61 -11.85
N ILE A 122 -14.05 -4.30 -11.98
CA ILE A 122 -12.86 -3.65 -11.39
C ILE A 122 -12.88 -3.63 -9.87
N ALA A 123 -14.04 -3.69 -9.23
CA ALA A 123 -14.12 -3.83 -7.78
C ALA A 123 -13.40 -5.07 -7.26
N LYS A 124 -13.37 -6.17 -8.04
CA LYS A 124 -12.65 -7.40 -7.71
C LYS A 124 -11.13 -7.16 -7.71
N ILE A 125 -10.62 -6.35 -8.64
CA ILE A 125 -9.21 -5.95 -8.74
C ILE A 125 -8.84 -5.07 -7.55
N ILE A 126 -9.67 -4.08 -7.24
CA ILE A 126 -9.45 -3.07 -6.20
C ILE A 126 -9.49 -3.66 -4.78
N ASN A 127 -10.26 -4.71 -4.53
CA ASN A 127 -10.46 -5.26 -3.19
C ASN A 127 -9.14 -5.61 -2.48
N THR A 128 -8.22 -6.30 -3.14
CA THR A 128 -6.95 -6.74 -2.54
C THR A 128 -6.05 -5.57 -2.15
N PRO A 129 -5.68 -4.64 -3.06
CA PRO A 129 -4.84 -3.50 -2.69
C PRO A 129 -5.51 -2.57 -1.68
N TRP A 130 -6.83 -2.37 -1.78
CA TRP A 130 -7.58 -1.58 -0.81
C TRP A 130 -7.53 -2.17 0.60
N ASP A 131 -7.81 -3.48 0.73
CA ASP A 131 -7.79 -4.16 2.02
C ASP A 131 -6.41 -4.14 2.66
N LEU A 132 -5.35 -4.30 1.87
CA LEU A 132 -3.97 -4.22 2.34
C LEU A 132 -3.65 -2.80 2.84
N ALA A 133 -3.90 -1.79 2.02
CA ALA A 133 -3.61 -0.40 2.33
C ALA A 133 -4.36 0.08 3.59
N ILE A 134 -5.66 -0.19 3.69
CA ILE A 134 -6.46 0.17 4.87
C ILE A 134 -6.01 -0.61 6.11
N THR A 135 -5.69 -1.88 5.99
CA THR A 135 -5.24 -2.69 7.13
C THR A 135 -3.97 -2.12 7.72
N GLU A 136 -3.01 -1.76 6.89
CA GLU A 136 -1.74 -1.20 7.37
C GLU A 136 -1.89 0.26 7.84
N ALA A 137 -2.66 1.10 7.15
CA ALA A 137 -2.91 2.48 7.59
C ALA A 137 -3.55 2.52 8.98
N LEU A 138 -4.56 1.69 9.23
CA LEU A 138 -5.24 1.59 10.52
C LEU A 138 -4.41 0.92 11.63
N ARG A 139 -3.20 0.44 11.33
CA ARG A 139 -2.21 0.03 12.34
C ARG A 139 -1.80 1.22 13.21
N ASN A 140 -1.71 2.41 12.61
CA ASN A 140 -1.43 3.62 13.35
C ASN A 140 -2.72 4.12 14.06
N PRO A 141 -2.73 4.24 15.40
CA PRO A 141 -3.91 4.73 16.14
C PRO A 141 -4.35 6.14 15.76
N ALA A 142 -3.43 6.98 15.26
CA ALA A 142 -3.73 8.35 14.85
C ALA A 142 -4.47 8.43 13.51
N VAL A 143 -4.51 7.34 12.74
CA VAL A 143 -5.27 7.28 11.49
C VAL A 143 -6.75 7.05 11.80
N GLU A 144 -7.59 7.98 11.36
CA GLU A 144 -9.02 7.88 11.49
C GLU A 144 -9.59 6.84 10.52
N GLY A 145 -10.54 6.04 10.99
CA GLY A 145 -11.20 5.03 10.17
C GLY A 145 -11.88 3.94 10.99
N LYS A 146 -12.81 3.24 10.34
CA LYS A 146 -13.55 2.15 10.99
C LYS A 146 -12.70 0.89 11.06
N ARG A 147 -12.32 0.50 12.26
CA ARG A 147 -11.63 -0.78 12.53
C ARG A 147 -12.64 -1.90 12.67
N SER A 148 -12.56 -2.89 11.78
CA SER A 148 -13.37 -4.11 11.89
C SER A 148 -12.89 -4.96 13.08
N PHE A 149 -13.79 -5.76 13.67
CA PHE A 149 -13.42 -6.72 14.72
C PHE A 149 -12.36 -7.76 14.29
N ILE A 150 -12.25 -8.06 12.99
CA ILE A 150 -11.22 -8.95 12.44
C ILE A 150 -9.90 -8.21 12.13
N HIS A 151 -9.85 -6.89 12.30
CA HIS A 151 -8.66 -6.10 11.99
C HIS A 151 -7.41 -6.56 12.75
N PRO A 152 -7.44 -6.85 14.06
CA PRO A 152 -6.27 -7.36 14.77
C PRO A 152 -5.74 -8.68 14.19
N ILE A 153 -6.64 -9.56 13.73
CA ILE A 153 -6.29 -10.85 13.10
C ILE A 153 -5.60 -10.58 11.76
N LYS A 154 -6.14 -9.68 10.94
CA LYS A 154 -5.51 -9.28 9.67
C LYS A 154 -4.12 -8.72 9.91
N LEU A 155 -3.94 -7.81 10.86
CA LEU A 155 -2.65 -7.24 11.21
C LEU A 155 -1.65 -8.29 11.68
N TRP A 156 -2.09 -9.18 12.57
CA TRP A 156 -1.25 -10.28 13.06
C TRP A 156 -0.80 -11.16 11.90
N TYR A 157 -1.74 -11.56 11.03
CA TYR A 157 -1.44 -12.43 9.90
C TYR A 157 -0.48 -11.78 8.91
N THR A 158 -0.76 -10.54 8.51
CA THR A 158 0.12 -9.78 7.60
C THR A 158 1.52 -9.65 8.17
N LYS A 159 1.67 -9.28 9.46
CA LYS A 159 2.95 -9.23 10.14
C LYS A 159 3.69 -10.56 10.08
N LYS A 160 3.00 -11.67 10.32
CA LYS A 160 3.59 -13.03 10.27
C LYS A 160 4.04 -13.39 8.86
N VAL A 161 3.24 -13.10 7.84
CA VAL A 161 3.63 -13.35 6.44
C VAL A 161 4.90 -12.58 6.09
N PHE A 162 5.01 -11.29 6.44
CA PHE A 162 6.23 -10.51 6.24
C PHE A 162 7.43 -11.10 6.98
N GLN A 163 7.26 -11.50 8.24
CA GLN A 163 8.34 -12.12 9.01
C GLN A 163 8.84 -13.43 8.39
N VAL A 164 7.92 -14.30 7.96
CA VAL A 164 8.31 -15.58 7.33
C VAL A 164 8.92 -15.36 5.95
N SER A 165 8.42 -14.40 5.20
CA SER A 165 8.96 -14.07 3.87
C SER A 165 10.42 -13.62 3.91
N ALA A 166 10.88 -13.02 5.00
CA ALA A 166 12.27 -12.61 5.17
C ALA A 166 13.27 -13.78 5.15
N TYR A 167 12.80 -15.00 5.46
CA TYR A 167 13.65 -16.19 5.55
C TYR A 167 13.23 -17.33 4.60
N ASN A 168 12.14 -17.11 3.84
CA ASN A 168 11.61 -18.13 2.92
C ASN A 168 11.36 -17.52 1.53
N PRO A 169 12.26 -17.80 0.55
CA PRO A 169 12.15 -17.24 -0.80
C PRO A 169 10.84 -17.59 -1.53
N GLU A 170 10.27 -18.79 -1.29
CA GLU A 170 9.00 -19.17 -1.92
C GLU A 170 7.85 -18.29 -1.41
N ILE A 171 7.80 -18.04 -0.10
CA ILE A 171 6.78 -17.18 0.52
C ILE A 171 7.01 -15.72 0.11
N TYR A 172 8.25 -15.26 0.06
CA TYR A 172 8.62 -13.94 -0.43
C TYR A 172 8.10 -13.72 -1.86
N MET A 173 8.37 -14.66 -2.76
CA MET A 173 7.89 -14.56 -4.14
C MET A 173 6.36 -14.57 -4.25
N ARG A 174 5.65 -15.32 -3.40
CA ARG A 174 4.19 -15.29 -3.33
C ARG A 174 3.68 -13.93 -2.85
N LEU A 175 4.29 -13.38 -1.80
CA LEU A 175 3.96 -12.06 -1.27
C LEU A 175 4.17 -10.98 -2.35
N VAL A 176 5.33 -10.97 -3.00
CA VAL A 176 5.65 -10.01 -4.08
C VAL A 176 4.64 -10.11 -5.23
N ARG A 177 4.25 -11.31 -5.66
CA ARG A 177 3.26 -11.48 -6.72
C ARG A 177 1.88 -10.97 -6.33
N VAL A 178 1.47 -11.14 -5.07
CA VAL A 178 0.21 -10.59 -4.56
C VAL A 178 0.29 -9.07 -4.45
N MET A 179 1.39 -8.52 -3.92
CA MET A 179 1.58 -7.08 -3.81
C MET A 179 1.64 -6.38 -5.18
N ASN A 180 2.17 -7.05 -6.19
CA ASN A 180 2.20 -6.53 -7.56
C ASN A 180 0.96 -6.92 -8.40
N LEU A 181 -0.12 -7.40 -7.77
CA LEU A 181 -1.39 -7.76 -8.42
C LEU A 181 -1.30 -8.86 -9.49
N VAL A 182 -0.20 -9.61 -9.51
CA VAL A 182 0.00 -10.74 -10.43
C VAL A 182 -0.78 -11.97 -9.96
N GLN A 183 -1.03 -12.08 -8.66
CA GLN A 183 -1.81 -13.14 -8.04
C GLN A 183 -2.81 -12.58 -7.02
N PRO A 184 -3.98 -13.22 -6.84
CA PRO A 184 -4.95 -12.81 -5.85
C PRO A 184 -4.42 -13.06 -4.41
N SER A 185 -4.94 -12.30 -3.45
CA SER A 185 -4.56 -12.41 -2.02
C SER A 185 -4.79 -13.81 -1.42
N THR A 186 -5.69 -14.61 -2.01
CA THR A 186 -5.93 -16.00 -1.61
C THR A 186 -4.67 -16.87 -1.67
N HIS A 187 -3.68 -16.51 -2.51
CA HIS A 187 -2.39 -17.20 -2.56
C HIS A 187 -1.56 -17.10 -1.27
N LEU A 188 -1.83 -16.08 -0.46
CA LEU A 188 -1.22 -15.98 0.87
C LEU A 188 -1.82 -16.95 1.88
N PHE A 189 -3.00 -17.51 1.61
CA PHE A 189 -3.65 -18.55 2.45
C PHE A 189 -3.37 -19.96 1.97
N HIS A 190 -2.43 -20.14 1.05
CA HIS A 190 -1.99 -21.46 0.61
C HIS A 190 -1.32 -22.24 1.76
N PRO A 191 -1.49 -23.58 1.87
CA PRO A 191 -0.89 -24.38 2.95
C PRO A 191 0.62 -24.18 3.14
N LYS A 192 1.37 -23.94 2.06
CA LYS A 192 2.80 -23.64 2.10
C LYS A 192 3.14 -22.32 2.80
N VAL A 193 2.18 -21.39 2.92
CA VAL A 193 2.30 -20.13 3.66
C VAL A 193 1.76 -20.32 5.08
N LEU A 194 0.59 -20.91 5.21
CA LEU A 194 -0.07 -21.12 6.51
C LEU A 194 0.80 -21.93 7.47
N LYS A 195 1.36 -23.07 7.02
CA LYS A 195 2.18 -23.93 7.89
C LYS A 195 3.35 -23.15 8.53
N PRO A 196 4.24 -22.46 7.80
CA PRO A 196 5.31 -21.67 8.40
C PRO A 196 4.81 -20.50 9.26
N VAL A 197 3.72 -19.82 8.85
CA VAL A 197 3.13 -18.71 9.62
C VAL A 197 2.68 -19.16 11.00
N PHE A 198 2.02 -20.32 11.11
CA PHE A 198 1.56 -20.86 12.39
C PHE A 198 2.66 -21.60 13.16
N ALA A 199 3.62 -22.22 12.46
CA ALA A 199 4.76 -22.90 13.09
C ALA A 199 5.76 -21.93 13.73
N GLN A 200 5.82 -20.70 13.25
CA GLN A 200 6.72 -19.67 13.81
C GLN A 200 6.26 -19.31 15.24
N LYS A 201 6.92 -19.92 16.24
CA LYS A 201 6.77 -19.50 17.64
C LYS A 201 7.01 -17.99 17.71
N SER A 202 6.23 -17.30 18.54
CA SER A 202 6.39 -15.87 18.83
C SER A 202 7.75 -15.65 19.51
N ASN A 203 8.82 -15.67 18.74
CA ASN A 203 10.06 -15.08 19.20
C ASN A 203 9.79 -13.57 19.26
N ASN A 204 9.55 -13.09 20.46
CA ASN A 204 9.70 -11.70 20.83
C ASN A 204 11.18 -11.30 20.67
N GLN A 205 11.72 -11.37 19.47
CA GLN A 205 12.81 -10.49 19.14
C GLN A 205 12.21 -9.09 19.17
N LYS A 206 12.49 -8.41 20.28
CA LYS A 206 12.34 -6.97 20.40
C LYS A 206 12.88 -6.39 19.10
N SER A 207 11.99 -5.81 18.29
CA SER A 207 12.41 -4.89 17.25
C SER A 207 13.46 -3.97 17.88
N PRO A 208 14.64 -3.82 17.28
CA PRO A 208 15.61 -2.90 17.87
C PRO A 208 14.90 -1.55 17.94
N ASN A 209 14.60 -1.14 19.18
CA ASN A 209 14.10 0.18 19.54
C ASN A 209 12.90 0.74 18.73
N ALA A 210 11.72 0.11 18.86
CA ALA A 210 10.46 0.83 18.66
C ALA A 210 10.05 1.65 19.91
N ASN A 211 10.88 1.68 20.93
CA ASN A 211 10.62 2.41 22.16
C ASN A 211 11.56 3.62 22.29
N GLY A 212 11.02 4.80 21.97
CA GLY A 212 11.14 5.84 23.00
C GLY A 212 12.24 6.87 22.86
N SER A 213 13.05 6.95 21.83
CA SER A 213 13.89 8.14 21.63
C SER A 213 13.19 9.21 20.77
N PHE A 214 12.43 8.80 19.79
CA PHE A 214 11.73 9.67 18.85
C PHE A 214 10.66 10.60 19.46
N ALA A 215 10.00 10.17 20.52
CA ALA A 215 8.90 10.95 21.12
C ALA A 215 9.36 12.06 22.06
N LYS A 216 10.62 12.05 22.50
CA LYS A 216 11.13 13.02 23.50
C LYS A 216 11.94 14.17 22.91
N GLU A 217 12.49 14.03 21.72
CA GLU A 217 13.31 15.09 21.10
C GLU A 217 12.52 16.08 20.23
N ILE A 218 11.30 15.74 19.82
CA ILE A 218 10.46 16.59 18.95
C ILE A 218 9.47 17.43 19.77
N SER A 219 9.44 17.29 21.09
CA SER A 219 8.58 18.09 21.99
C SER A 219 9.36 19.16 22.79
N LYS A 220 10.52 19.57 22.31
CA LYS A 220 11.22 20.77 22.81
C LYS A 220 11.37 21.81 21.71
#